data_b7d37c3efe2fb6475f6f73905f0a41c8
#
_entry.id   b7d37c3efe2fb6475f6f73905f0a41c8
#
_cell.length_a   1.000
_cell.length_b   1.000
_cell.length_c   1.000
_cell.angle_alpha   90.00
_cell.angle_beta   90.00
_cell.angle_gamma   90.00
#
_symmetry.space_group_name_H-M   'P 1'
#
loop_
_entity.id
_entity.type
_entity.pdbx_description
1 polymer ?
#
loop_
_entity_poly.entity_id
_entity_poly.type
_entity_poly.pdbx_seq_one_letter_code
_entity_poly.pdbx_strand_id
1 'polypeptide(L)'
;MHTEQPSLSRRSFCQTLAAGTAAAMVPGITFASESRKSFELKYIVGSCMYGYKPVAEILPEVRKTGATAIDIWPKVHGDQREQVEEMGAEKFRQLLAENDLTLGCITQYKLGPFGLQDEMRFAKSFGCPTMVTGGKGPRGLTGQELKKAVADFCEQMKPHLAVAEETGVTIAIENHANNLIESPDSLKWLAELRPSKNLGIAFAPYHLPQDEKQLSQLIKDLDDSIAMFYAWQHGMGCMTKLPKEQELLQMPGRGELDFKPLLAALKSINYTGWTEIFMHPVPRGIPIHEETAEVTAEINRSRKYLENLLTEIG
;
A
#
# COMPACT_ATOMS: atom_id res chain seq x y z
N MET A 1 33.90 10.87 61.42
CA MET A 1 34.03 12.26 60.95
C MET A 1 33.31 12.41 59.69
N HIS A 2 32.05 12.90 59.77
CA HIS A 2 31.19 13.23 58.61
C HIS A 2 31.50 14.67 58.19
N THR A 3 31.73 14.91 56.95
CA THR A 3 31.72 16.26 56.39
C THR A 3 30.60 16.34 55.32
N GLU A 4 29.54 17.03 55.73
CA GLU A 4 28.43 17.43 54.86
C GLU A 4 28.89 18.51 53.87
N GLN A 5 28.42 18.41 52.62
CA GLN A 5 28.49 19.52 51.68
C GLN A 5 27.10 20.22 51.61
N PRO A 6 27.03 21.56 51.59
CA PRO A 6 25.78 22.29 51.57
C PRO A 6 25.24 22.45 50.13
N SER A 7 23.90 22.28 50.02
CA SER A 7 23.09 22.56 48.84
C SER A 7 22.99 24.06 48.55
N LEU A 8 23.27 24.50 47.34
CA LEU A 8 23.03 25.85 46.88
C LEU A 8 21.59 25.98 46.32
N SER A 9 20.82 26.82 47.02
CA SER A 9 19.48 27.24 46.70
C SER A 9 19.41 28.20 45.52
N ARG A 10 18.45 27.95 44.59
CA ARG A 10 18.07 28.88 43.52
C ARG A 10 17.26 30.05 44.09
N ARG A 11 17.91 31.12 44.52
CA ARG A 11 17.31 32.47 44.67
C ARG A 11 18.39 33.45 45.04
N SER A 12 18.75 34.28 44.07
CA SER A 12 19.27 35.66 44.26
C SER A 12 20.21 36.01 43.13
N PHE A 13 19.69 36.56 42.07
CA PHE A 13 20.40 37.52 41.23
C PHE A 13 19.37 38.38 40.48
N CYS A 14 18.80 39.33 41.21
CA CYS A 14 18.25 40.54 40.64
C CYS A 14 18.85 41.72 41.42
N GLN A 15 19.69 42.47 40.75
CA GLN A 15 19.64 43.94 40.85
C GLN A 15 20.90 44.56 40.20
N THR A 16 20.60 45.46 39.30
CA THR A 16 21.32 46.71 38.92
C THR A 16 22.55 46.61 38.04
N LEU A 17 22.38 47.07 36.80
CA LEU A 17 23.05 48.27 36.34
C LEU A 17 22.48 48.72 34.98
N ALA A 18 21.96 49.94 34.97
CA ALA A 18 21.57 50.67 33.78
C ALA A 18 22.79 51.38 33.16
N ALA A 19 22.74 51.50 31.85
CA ALA A 19 23.34 52.52 30.97
C ALA A 19 24.31 51.93 29.93
N GLY A 20 23.96 52.11 28.67
CA GLY A 20 24.86 51.92 27.55
C GLY A 20 24.13 51.51 26.27
N THR A 21 23.49 52.47 25.57
CA THR A 21 22.95 52.30 24.22
C THR A 21 24.07 52.01 23.22
N ALA A 22 24.11 50.76 22.75
CA ALA A 22 24.75 50.45 21.48
C ALA A 22 23.78 49.46 20.74
N ALA A 23 23.12 49.98 19.71
CA ALA A 23 22.30 49.17 18.82
C ALA A 23 23.22 48.27 18.00
N ALA A 24 23.42 47.02 18.47
CA ALA A 24 23.97 45.96 17.65
C ALA A 24 22.81 45.36 16.85
N MET A 25 22.80 45.57 15.53
CA MET A 25 21.96 44.84 14.60
C MET A 25 22.30 43.34 14.73
N VAL A 26 21.45 42.61 15.37
CA VAL A 26 21.44 41.14 15.32
C VAL A 26 20.97 40.75 13.93
N PRO A 27 21.75 40.02 13.12
CA PRO A 27 21.26 39.49 11.86
C PRO A 27 20.07 38.62 12.18
N GLY A 28 18.91 38.93 11.57
CA GLY A 28 17.69 38.14 11.71
C GLY A 28 17.98 36.69 11.33
N ILE A 29 17.87 35.79 12.30
CA ILE A 29 17.81 34.35 12.04
C ILE A 29 16.47 34.14 11.35
N THR A 30 16.47 34.14 10.03
CA THR A 30 15.36 33.62 9.24
C THR A 30 15.33 32.13 9.51
N PHE A 31 14.42 31.69 10.37
CA PHE A 31 13.99 30.30 10.38
C PHE A 31 13.42 30.02 8.99
N ALA A 32 14.18 29.34 8.15
CA ALA A 32 13.65 28.74 6.97
C ALA A 32 12.54 27.79 7.45
N SER A 33 11.29 28.14 7.17
CA SER A 33 10.17 27.25 7.34
C SER A 33 10.48 26.04 6.46
N GLU A 34 10.89 24.91 7.06
CA GLU A 34 10.87 23.66 6.34
C GLU A 34 9.45 23.49 5.82
N SER A 35 9.29 23.62 4.52
CA SER A 35 8.02 23.32 3.88
C SER A 35 7.69 21.86 4.21
N ARG A 36 6.72 21.63 5.08
CA ARG A 36 6.20 20.27 5.30
C ARG A 36 5.86 19.74 3.93
N LYS A 37 6.57 18.69 3.48
CA LYS A 37 6.21 18.00 2.24
C LYS A 37 4.75 17.61 2.35
N SER A 38 3.94 18.00 1.38
CA SER A 38 2.55 17.58 1.29
C SER A 38 2.49 16.06 1.26
N PHE A 39 1.48 15.49 1.90
CA PHE A 39 1.24 14.05 1.81
C PHE A 39 0.87 13.70 0.36
N GLU A 40 1.55 12.71 -0.21
CA GLU A 40 1.35 12.25 -1.57
C GLU A 40 1.25 10.73 -1.60
N LEU A 41 0.36 10.20 -2.47
CA LEU A 41 0.27 8.77 -2.71
C LEU A 41 1.36 8.34 -3.69
N LYS A 42 1.95 7.17 -3.43
CA LYS A 42 2.87 6.51 -4.37
C LYS A 42 2.07 5.52 -5.22
N TYR A 43 1.91 5.81 -6.49
CA TYR A 43 1.11 4.97 -7.36
C TYR A 43 1.90 3.81 -7.96
N ILE A 44 1.26 2.66 -7.97
CA ILE A 44 1.65 1.44 -8.68
C ILE A 44 0.48 0.98 -9.55
N VAL A 45 0.74 0.24 -10.61
CA VAL A 45 -0.29 -0.27 -11.50
C VAL A 45 -0.21 -1.78 -11.60
N GLY A 46 -1.32 -2.46 -11.35
CA GLY A 46 -1.46 -3.89 -11.58
C GLY A 46 -1.52 -4.21 -13.07
N SER A 47 -0.62 -5.06 -13.51
CA SER A 47 -0.55 -5.50 -14.91
C SER A 47 -1.85 -6.18 -15.37
N CYS A 48 -2.56 -6.81 -14.46
CA CYS A 48 -3.86 -7.46 -14.73
C CYS A 48 -4.95 -6.50 -15.21
N MET A 49 -4.82 -5.18 -14.96
CA MET A 49 -5.71 -4.17 -15.52
C MET A 49 -5.68 -4.13 -17.06
N TYR A 50 -4.57 -4.58 -17.64
CA TYR A 50 -4.36 -4.70 -19.08
C TYR A 50 -4.62 -6.12 -19.62
N GLY A 51 -5.12 -7.03 -18.77
CA GLY A 51 -5.35 -8.43 -19.15
C GLY A 51 -4.06 -9.16 -19.55
N TYR A 52 -4.10 -9.93 -20.64
CA TYR A 52 -2.96 -10.69 -21.17
C TYR A 52 -2.16 -9.92 -22.22
N LYS A 53 -2.23 -8.58 -22.23
CA LYS A 53 -1.41 -7.81 -23.16
C LYS A 53 0.08 -7.95 -22.85
N PRO A 54 0.96 -7.89 -23.89
CA PRO A 54 2.40 -8.04 -23.70
C PRO A 54 2.96 -7.02 -22.71
N VAL A 55 3.84 -7.46 -21.79
CA VAL A 55 4.47 -6.56 -20.82
C VAL A 55 5.21 -5.40 -21.49
N ALA A 56 5.85 -5.63 -22.62
CA ALA A 56 6.53 -4.59 -23.39
C ALA A 56 5.57 -3.53 -23.97
N GLU A 57 4.31 -3.89 -24.24
CA GLU A 57 3.26 -2.96 -24.69
C GLU A 57 2.73 -2.12 -23.53
N ILE A 58 2.56 -2.73 -22.35
CA ILE A 58 1.91 -2.04 -21.23
C ILE A 58 2.85 -1.14 -20.43
N LEU A 59 4.16 -1.41 -20.37
CA LEU A 59 5.09 -0.59 -19.57
C LEU A 59 5.08 0.90 -19.96
N PRO A 60 5.12 1.29 -21.24
CA PRO A 60 4.96 2.70 -21.63
C PRO A 60 3.63 3.31 -21.17
N GLU A 61 2.56 2.51 -21.15
CA GLU A 61 1.25 2.94 -20.69
C GLU A 61 1.20 3.10 -19.17
N VAL A 62 1.79 2.17 -18.41
CA VAL A 62 1.95 2.29 -16.95
C VAL A 62 2.64 3.61 -16.60
N ARG A 63 3.72 3.97 -17.29
CA ARG A 63 4.43 5.25 -17.05
C ARG A 63 3.54 6.47 -17.24
N LYS A 64 2.63 6.45 -18.22
CA LYS A 64 1.68 7.54 -18.49
C LYS A 64 0.62 7.72 -17.40
N THR A 65 0.41 6.75 -16.52
CA THR A 65 -0.50 6.88 -15.39
C THR A 65 0.07 7.71 -14.24
N GLY A 66 1.33 8.12 -14.30
CA GLY A 66 2.06 8.75 -13.21
C GLY A 66 2.60 7.76 -12.18
N ALA A 67 2.37 6.47 -12.36
CA ALA A 67 3.00 5.43 -11.54
C ALA A 67 4.51 5.35 -11.79
N THR A 68 5.25 4.99 -10.75
CA THR A 68 6.70 4.77 -10.81
C THR A 68 7.06 3.28 -10.73
N ALA A 69 6.06 2.43 -10.58
CA ALA A 69 6.24 1.00 -10.44
C ALA A 69 5.08 0.21 -11.07
N ILE A 70 5.36 -1.05 -11.38
CA ILE A 70 4.37 -2.03 -11.84
C ILE A 70 4.26 -3.16 -10.82
N ASP A 71 3.04 -3.66 -10.61
CA ASP A 71 2.72 -4.93 -9.99
C ASP A 71 2.48 -5.98 -11.08
N ILE A 72 3.30 -7.03 -11.14
CA ILE A 72 3.12 -8.10 -12.12
C ILE A 72 2.26 -9.22 -11.56
N TRP A 73 1.27 -9.62 -12.35
CA TRP A 73 0.30 -10.65 -12.01
C TRP A 73 0.49 -11.90 -12.87
N PRO A 74 0.34 -13.10 -12.27
CA PRO A 74 0.27 -14.36 -13.02
C PRO A 74 -1.14 -14.65 -13.49
N LYS A 75 -1.29 -15.70 -14.30
CA LYS A 75 -2.58 -16.29 -14.64
C LYS A 75 -3.33 -16.70 -13.36
N VAL A 76 -4.60 -16.46 -13.34
CA VAL A 76 -5.62 -16.20 -14.38
C VAL A 76 -5.94 -14.70 -14.57
N HIS A 77 -5.42 -13.82 -13.75
CA HIS A 77 -5.80 -12.39 -13.78
C HIS A 77 -5.03 -11.59 -14.83
N GLY A 78 -3.74 -11.77 -14.86
CA GLY A 78 -2.80 -11.35 -15.89
C GLY A 78 -1.99 -12.56 -16.31
N ASP A 79 -0.92 -12.36 -17.10
CA ASP A 79 0.10 -13.38 -17.36
C ASP A 79 1.50 -12.77 -17.48
N GLN A 80 1.65 -11.53 -17.02
CA GLN A 80 2.90 -10.80 -17.15
C GLN A 80 4.01 -11.43 -16.30
N ARG A 81 3.66 -12.12 -15.20
CA ARG A 81 4.66 -12.86 -14.44
C ARG A 81 5.28 -14.00 -15.25
N GLU A 82 4.46 -14.74 -15.99
CA GLU A 82 4.92 -15.80 -16.90
C GLU A 82 5.69 -15.23 -18.09
N GLN A 83 5.23 -14.11 -18.66
CA GLN A 83 5.94 -13.41 -19.73
C GLN A 83 7.35 -12.96 -19.29
N VAL A 84 7.49 -12.48 -18.05
CA VAL A 84 8.80 -12.10 -17.48
C VAL A 84 9.70 -13.31 -17.31
N GLU A 85 9.16 -14.46 -16.90
CA GLU A 85 9.91 -15.72 -16.82
C GLU A 85 10.40 -16.18 -18.18
N GLU A 86 9.55 -16.11 -19.22
CA GLU A 86 9.86 -16.50 -20.60
C GLU A 86 10.91 -15.57 -21.23
N MET A 87 10.80 -14.25 -21.08
CA MET A 87 11.75 -13.31 -21.67
C MET A 87 13.08 -13.23 -20.93
N GLY A 88 13.12 -13.65 -19.67
CA GLY A 88 14.27 -13.59 -18.80
C GLY A 88 14.49 -12.25 -18.10
N ALA A 89 15.16 -12.33 -16.94
CA ALA A 89 15.34 -11.22 -16.03
C ALA A 89 16.05 -10.00 -16.65
N GLU A 90 17.06 -10.23 -17.49
CA GLU A 90 17.85 -9.15 -18.08
C GLU A 90 17.01 -8.31 -19.05
N LYS A 91 16.24 -8.95 -19.92
CA LYS A 91 15.36 -8.25 -20.85
C LYS A 91 14.29 -7.45 -20.11
N PHE A 92 13.74 -8.01 -19.03
CA PHE A 92 12.74 -7.29 -18.23
C PHE A 92 13.35 -6.07 -17.51
N ARG A 93 14.58 -6.17 -16.95
CA ARG A 93 15.29 -5.01 -16.39
C ARG A 93 15.49 -3.90 -17.41
N GLN A 94 15.88 -4.28 -18.63
CA GLN A 94 16.03 -3.33 -19.74
C GLN A 94 14.70 -2.60 -20.01
N LEU A 95 13.59 -3.33 -20.14
CA LEU A 95 12.27 -2.76 -20.39
C LEU A 95 11.81 -1.82 -19.26
N LEU A 96 12.04 -2.19 -18.00
CA LEU A 96 11.74 -1.31 -16.85
C LEU A 96 12.55 -0.02 -16.93
N ALA A 97 13.86 -0.11 -17.20
CA ALA A 97 14.74 1.06 -17.30
C ALA A 97 14.38 1.97 -18.48
N GLU A 98 14.04 1.41 -19.64
CA GLU A 98 13.59 2.16 -20.83
C GLU A 98 12.30 2.96 -20.57
N ASN A 99 11.49 2.55 -19.60
CA ASN A 99 10.23 3.20 -19.24
C ASN A 99 10.29 3.97 -17.91
N ASP A 100 11.46 4.10 -17.29
CA ASP A 100 11.62 4.76 -15.98
C ASP A 100 10.67 4.18 -14.92
N LEU A 101 10.59 2.85 -14.85
CA LEU A 101 9.76 2.08 -13.93
C LEU A 101 10.59 1.13 -13.08
N THR A 102 10.05 0.75 -11.95
CA THR A 102 10.57 -0.33 -11.10
C THR A 102 9.54 -1.47 -11.00
N LEU A 103 10.00 -2.67 -10.67
CA LEU A 103 9.12 -3.72 -10.17
C LEU A 103 8.83 -3.42 -8.70
N GLY A 104 7.61 -2.97 -8.39
CA GLY A 104 7.23 -2.53 -7.04
C GLY A 104 6.49 -3.60 -6.25
N CYS A 105 5.80 -4.50 -6.94
CA CYS A 105 5.03 -5.58 -6.34
C CYS A 105 4.98 -6.80 -7.27
N ILE A 106 4.80 -7.97 -6.66
CA ILE A 106 4.39 -9.21 -7.33
C ILE A 106 3.19 -9.75 -6.58
N THR A 107 2.02 -9.73 -7.22
CA THR A 107 0.83 -10.35 -6.65
C THR A 107 0.77 -11.82 -7.03
N GLN A 108 0.74 -12.72 -6.02
CA GLN A 108 0.92 -14.15 -6.23
C GLN A 108 -0.05 -14.99 -5.36
N TYR A 109 -1.29 -15.10 -5.81
CA TYR A 109 -2.30 -15.89 -5.10
C TYR A 109 -2.14 -17.39 -5.27
N LYS A 110 -1.66 -17.84 -6.44
CA LYS A 110 -1.55 -19.25 -6.80
C LYS A 110 -0.65 -20.03 -5.84
N LEU A 111 0.43 -19.41 -5.37
CA LEU A 111 1.38 -20.03 -4.44
C LEU A 111 0.89 -19.96 -2.99
N GLY A 112 0.00 -19.02 -2.69
CA GLY A 112 -0.44 -18.74 -1.32
C GLY A 112 0.68 -18.26 -0.40
N PRO A 113 0.37 -17.93 0.87
CA PRO A 113 1.33 -17.29 1.77
C PRO A 113 2.51 -18.17 2.17
N PHE A 114 2.38 -19.49 2.06
CA PHE A 114 3.40 -20.46 2.47
C PHE A 114 4.27 -20.98 1.30
N GLY A 115 4.09 -20.47 0.08
CA GLY A 115 4.82 -20.94 -1.11
C GLY A 115 5.67 -19.86 -1.79
N LEU A 116 5.99 -18.75 -1.12
CA LEU A 116 6.55 -17.55 -1.75
C LEU A 116 8.09 -17.46 -1.73
N GLN A 117 8.80 -18.45 -1.17
CA GLN A 117 10.24 -18.30 -0.89
C GLN A 117 11.08 -18.05 -2.15
N ASP A 118 10.82 -18.80 -3.22
CA ASP A 118 11.57 -18.63 -4.48
C ASP A 118 11.14 -17.34 -5.20
N GLU A 119 9.86 -16.99 -5.09
CA GLU A 119 9.33 -15.74 -5.64
C GLU A 119 9.89 -14.52 -4.90
N MET A 120 10.12 -14.59 -3.57
CA MET A 120 10.81 -13.54 -2.83
C MET A 120 12.27 -13.36 -3.27
N ARG A 121 12.98 -14.45 -3.57
CA ARG A 121 14.35 -14.37 -4.13
C ARG A 121 14.35 -13.76 -5.53
N PHE A 122 13.35 -14.11 -6.35
CA PHE A 122 13.14 -13.47 -7.64
C PHE A 122 12.85 -11.97 -7.46
N ALA A 123 11.93 -11.58 -6.57
CA ALA A 123 11.60 -10.19 -6.25
C ALA A 123 12.86 -9.40 -5.82
N LYS A 124 13.68 -9.96 -4.92
CA LYS A 124 14.96 -9.38 -4.48
C LYS A 124 15.88 -9.07 -5.65
N SER A 125 15.95 -9.93 -6.66
CA SER A 125 16.82 -9.73 -7.83
C SER A 125 16.48 -8.49 -8.66
N PHE A 126 15.26 -7.94 -8.49
CA PHE A 126 14.78 -6.69 -9.09
C PHE A 126 14.69 -5.53 -8.09
N GLY A 127 15.01 -5.74 -6.82
CA GLY A 127 14.78 -4.76 -5.77
C GLY A 127 13.29 -4.53 -5.46
N CYS A 128 12.43 -5.49 -5.81
CA CYS A 128 10.99 -5.44 -5.54
C CYS A 128 10.72 -5.60 -4.04
N PRO A 129 10.09 -4.61 -3.37
CA PRO A 129 9.96 -4.62 -1.92
C PRO A 129 8.70 -5.35 -1.43
N THR A 130 7.74 -5.65 -2.28
CA THR A 130 6.40 -6.08 -1.86
C THR A 130 5.93 -7.30 -2.63
N MET A 131 5.31 -8.22 -1.91
CA MET A 131 4.52 -9.31 -2.50
C MET A 131 3.14 -9.34 -1.88
N VAL A 132 2.10 -9.48 -2.71
CA VAL A 132 0.72 -9.62 -2.24
C VAL A 132 0.24 -11.03 -2.43
N THR A 133 -0.48 -11.54 -1.43
CA THR A 133 -1.17 -12.84 -1.47
C THR A 133 -2.35 -12.85 -0.51
N GLY A 134 -3.22 -13.85 -0.60
CA GLY A 134 -4.30 -14.06 0.35
C GLY A 134 -3.87 -14.74 1.64
N GLY A 135 -4.61 -14.53 2.72
CA GLY A 135 -4.47 -15.31 3.95
C GLY A 135 -4.92 -16.76 3.74
N LYS A 136 -4.48 -17.67 4.61
CA LYS A 136 -4.85 -19.08 4.56
C LYS A 136 -5.24 -19.59 5.95
N GLY A 137 -6.39 -20.24 6.05
CA GLY A 137 -6.89 -20.81 7.30
C GLY A 137 -8.38 -21.09 7.27
N PRO A 138 -8.99 -21.44 8.41
CA PRO A 138 -10.43 -21.63 8.54
C PRO A 138 -11.21 -20.36 8.19
N ARG A 139 -12.44 -20.54 7.69
CA ARG A 139 -13.34 -19.45 7.26
C ARG A 139 -14.53 -19.34 8.20
N GLY A 140 -15.18 -18.18 8.20
CA GLY A 140 -16.43 -17.94 8.93
C GLY A 140 -16.27 -17.96 10.45
N LEU A 141 -15.05 -17.84 10.98
CA LEU A 141 -14.79 -17.74 12.40
C LEU A 141 -15.02 -16.32 12.91
N THR A 142 -15.37 -16.20 14.19
CA THR A 142 -15.55 -14.93 14.89
C THR A 142 -14.96 -14.98 16.30
N GLY A 143 -14.83 -13.83 16.96
CA GLY A 143 -14.39 -13.74 18.34
C GLY A 143 -13.06 -14.45 18.63
N GLN A 144 -12.98 -15.19 19.72
CA GLN A 144 -11.74 -15.84 20.18
C GLN A 144 -11.26 -16.94 19.25
N GLU A 145 -12.17 -17.64 18.56
CA GLU A 145 -11.79 -18.68 17.58
C GLU A 145 -11.07 -18.06 16.39
N LEU A 146 -11.56 -16.92 15.88
CA LEU A 146 -10.89 -16.18 14.81
C LEU A 146 -9.53 -15.64 15.27
N LYS A 147 -9.45 -15.04 16.48
CA LYS A 147 -8.18 -14.55 17.03
C LYS A 147 -7.15 -15.67 17.12
N LYS A 148 -7.56 -16.85 17.60
CA LYS A 148 -6.68 -18.01 17.67
C LYS A 148 -6.22 -18.45 16.28
N ALA A 149 -7.11 -18.54 15.31
CA ALA A 149 -6.77 -18.93 13.94
C ALA A 149 -5.79 -17.94 13.28
N VAL A 150 -5.93 -16.63 13.54
CA VAL A 150 -4.97 -15.61 13.08
C VAL A 150 -3.62 -15.78 13.78
N ALA A 151 -3.60 -16.06 15.08
CA ALA A 151 -2.36 -16.36 15.82
C ALA A 151 -1.65 -17.59 15.25
N ASP A 152 -2.40 -18.67 15.00
CA ASP A 152 -1.87 -19.90 14.40
C ASP A 152 -1.31 -19.64 12.98
N PHE A 153 -1.96 -18.78 12.19
CA PHE A 153 -1.47 -18.32 10.90
C PHE A 153 -0.14 -17.54 11.05
N CYS A 154 -0.07 -16.60 11.98
CA CYS A 154 1.15 -15.83 12.25
C CYS A 154 2.32 -16.73 12.65
N GLU A 155 2.08 -17.77 13.46
CA GLU A 155 3.10 -18.76 13.81
C GLU A 155 3.58 -19.54 12.57
N GLN A 156 2.66 -19.97 11.71
CA GLN A 156 3.00 -20.67 10.46
C GLN A 156 3.78 -19.78 9.50
N MET A 157 3.60 -18.45 9.54
CA MET A 157 4.35 -17.53 8.70
C MET A 157 5.83 -17.36 9.10
N LYS A 158 6.23 -17.66 10.32
CA LYS A 158 7.60 -17.40 10.82
C LYS A 158 8.73 -17.92 9.91
N PRO A 159 8.72 -19.19 9.40
CA PRO A 159 9.78 -19.64 8.50
C PRO A 159 9.80 -18.92 7.15
N HIS A 160 8.65 -18.41 6.68
CA HIS A 160 8.53 -17.64 5.45
C HIS A 160 8.99 -16.20 5.65
N LEU A 161 8.76 -15.65 6.84
CA LEU A 161 9.21 -14.32 7.22
C LEU A 161 10.74 -14.25 7.40
N ALA A 162 11.39 -15.32 7.79
CA ALA A 162 12.86 -15.39 7.79
C ALA A 162 13.43 -15.15 6.38
N VAL A 163 12.79 -15.71 5.34
CA VAL A 163 13.16 -15.45 3.95
C VAL A 163 12.77 -14.02 3.51
N ALA A 164 11.64 -13.52 3.97
CA ALA A 164 11.21 -12.15 3.71
C ALA A 164 12.22 -11.12 4.28
N GLU A 165 12.69 -11.34 5.49
CA GLU A 165 13.74 -10.53 6.13
C GLU A 165 15.09 -10.63 5.39
N GLU A 166 15.52 -11.82 5.00
CA GLU A 166 16.73 -12.04 4.20
C GLU A 166 16.68 -11.32 2.84
N THR A 167 15.50 -11.31 2.24
CA THR A 167 15.29 -10.72 0.91
C THR A 167 14.95 -9.24 0.93
N GLY A 168 14.53 -8.70 2.07
CA GLY A 168 14.03 -7.33 2.21
C GLY A 168 12.62 -7.16 1.63
N VAL A 169 11.87 -8.26 1.45
CA VAL A 169 10.51 -8.25 0.91
C VAL A 169 9.49 -8.20 2.04
N THR A 170 8.43 -7.45 1.88
CA THR A 170 7.25 -7.49 2.74
C THR A 170 6.17 -8.34 2.08
N ILE A 171 5.70 -9.37 2.80
CA ILE A 171 4.53 -10.15 2.40
C ILE A 171 3.29 -9.41 2.91
N ALA A 172 2.51 -8.84 2.01
CA ALA A 172 1.27 -8.15 2.32
C ALA A 172 0.07 -9.09 2.11
N ILE A 173 -0.66 -9.37 3.18
CA ILE A 173 -1.86 -10.21 3.12
C ILE A 173 -3.06 -9.35 2.74
N GLU A 174 -3.66 -9.63 1.60
CA GLU A 174 -4.89 -8.97 1.21
C GLU A 174 -6.07 -9.50 2.03
N ASN A 175 -6.87 -8.56 2.55
CA ASN A 175 -8.19 -8.92 3.08
C ASN A 175 -9.12 -9.28 1.92
N HIS A 176 -9.47 -10.54 1.84
CA HIS A 176 -10.23 -11.07 0.71
C HIS A 176 -11.38 -11.96 1.21
N ALA A 177 -12.55 -11.82 0.59
CA ALA A 177 -13.72 -12.67 0.89
C ALA A 177 -13.36 -14.14 0.76
N ASN A 178 -13.93 -14.97 1.63
CA ASN A 178 -13.66 -16.41 1.72
C ASN A 178 -12.22 -16.79 2.11
N ASN A 179 -11.53 -15.93 2.82
CA ASN A 179 -10.21 -16.14 3.40
C ASN A 179 -10.25 -16.10 4.93
N LEU A 180 -9.14 -16.45 5.60
CA LEU A 180 -8.99 -16.22 7.04
C LEU A 180 -8.99 -14.72 7.37
N ILE A 181 -8.31 -13.93 6.54
CA ILE A 181 -8.22 -12.47 6.68
C ILE A 181 -9.27 -11.84 5.76
N GLU A 182 -10.51 -11.73 6.23
CA GLU A 182 -11.64 -11.18 5.46
C GLU A 182 -12.44 -10.11 6.20
N SER A 183 -12.27 -10.00 7.52
CA SER A 183 -13.08 -9.10 8.36
C SER A 183 -12.23 -8.02 9.03
N PRO A 184 -12.82 -6.91 9.49
CA PRO A 184 -12.12 -5.91 10.28
C PRO A 184 -11.38 -6.49 11.50
N ASP A 185 -11.99 -7.47 12.20
CA ASP A 185 -11.38 -8.10 13.35
C ASP A 185 -10.16 -8.94 12.98
N SER A 186 -10.24 -9.74 11.88
CA SER A 186 -9.09 -10.52 11.42
C SER A 186 -7.92 -9.63 10.99
N LEU A 187 -8.19 -8.47 10.38
CA LEU A 187 -7.18 -7.49 10.02
C LEU A 187 -6.51 -6.89 11.27
N LYS A 188 -7.30 -6.49 12.27
CA LYS A 188 -6.77 -5.95 13.54
C LYS A 188 -5.90 -6.98 14.26
N TRP A 189 -6.33 -8.22 14.33
CA TRP A 189 -5.52 -9.28 14.95
C TRP A 189 -4.28 -9.63 14.14
N LEU A 190 -4.34 -9.57 12.81
CA LEU A 190 -3.13 -9.73 11.99
C LEU A 190 -2.12 -8.62 12.30
N ALA A 191 -2.57 -7.37 12.38
CA ALA A 191 -1.73 -6.21 12.73
C ALA A 191 -1.13 -6.35 14.14
N GLU A 192 -1.96 -6.78 15.14
CA GLU A 192 -1.53 -6.97 16.54
C GLU A 192 -0.54 -8.14 16.70
N LEU A 193 -0.78 -9.26 16.01
CA LEU A 193 -0.10 -10.53 16.24
C LEU A 193 1.05 -10.82 15.26
N ARG A 194 1.22 -9.98 14.22
CA ARG A 194 2.30 -10.18 13.24
C ARG A 194 3.67 -10.24 13.92
N PRO A 195 4.47 -11.31 13.68
CA PRO A 195 5.73 -11.49 14.36
C PRO A 195 6.87 -10.66 13.77
N SER A 196 6.68 -10.05 12.60
CA SER A 196 7.68 -9.28 11.88
C SER A 196 7.02 -8.14 11.10
N LYS A 197 7.75 -7.04 10.88
CA LYS A 197 7.33 -5.95 9.99
C LYS A 197 7.30 -6.35 8.52
N ASN A 198 7.94 -7.47 8.17
CA ASN A 198 7.86 -8.06 6.84
C ASN A 198 6.55 -8.85 6.60
N LEU A 199 5.64 -8.89 7.57
CA LEU A 199 4.25 -9.30 7.40
C LEU A 199 3.37 -8.05 7.49
N GLY A 200 2.80 -7.65 6.37
CA GLY A 200 1.93 -6.47 6.26
C GLY A 200 0.54 -6.83 5.75
N ILE A 201 -0.24 -5.80 5.53
CA ILE A 201 -1.60 -5.87 5.01
C ILE A 201 -1.66 -5.16 3.66
N ALA A 202 -2.24 -5.80 2.66
CA ALA A 202 -2.72 -5.17 1.45
C ALA A 202 -4.21 -4.86 1.65
N PHE A 203 -4.49 -3.60 2.00
CA PHE A 203 -5.82 -3.18 2.40
C PHE A 203 -6.71 -2.92 1.20
N ALA A 204 -7.76 -3.74 1.02
CA ALA A 204 -8.70 -3.68 -0.08
C ALA A 204 -10.11 -3.32 0.42
N PRO A 205 -10.56 -2.06 0.33
CA PRO A 205 -11.91 -1.64 0.72
C PRO A 205 -13.02 -2.44 0.03
N TYR A 206 -12.78 -2.90 -1.21
CA TYR A 206 -13.70 -3.71 -2.00
C TYR A 206 -14.33 -4.88 -1.22
N HIS A 207 -13.54 -5.56 -0.40
CA HIS A 207 -13.95 -6.77 0.33
C HIS A 207 -14.60 -6.50 1.68
N LEU A 208 -14.76 -5.23 2.06
CA LEU A 208 -15.31 -4.80 3.34
C LEU A 208 -16.65 -4.06 3.14
N PRO A 209 -17.47 -3.90 4.19
CA PRO A 209 -18.61 -3.00 4.13
C PRO A 209 -18.20 -1.62 3.63
N GLN A 210 -18.95 -1.06 2.66
CA GLN A 210 -18.66 0.22 2.01
C GLN A 210 -19.11 1.39 2.91
N ASP A 211 -18.65 1.41 4.15
CA ASP A 211 -18.90 2.44 5.16
C ASP A 211 -17.60 3.24 5.38
N GLU A 212 -17.58 4.48 4.92
CA GLU A 212 -16.39 5.34 4.93
C GLU A 212 -15.87 5.58 6.35
N LYS A 213 -16.76 5.68 7.34
CA LYS A 213 -16.39 5.88 8.75
C LYS A 213 -15.71 4.65 9.32
N GLN A 214 -16.24 3.46 9.04
CA GLN A 214 -15.64 2.20 9.49
C GLN A 214 -14.30 1.96 8.78
N LEU A 215 -14.24 2.15 7.45
CA LEU A 215 -13.02 1.98 6.66
C LEU A 215 -11.91 2.94 7.10
N SER A 216 -12.25 4.22 7.28
CA SER A 216 -11.27 5.22 7.73
C SER A 216 -10.78 4.97 9.16
N GLN A 217 -11.64 4.49 10.06
CA GLN A 217 -11.22 4.10 11.40
C GLN A 217 -10.33 2.85 11.35
N LEU A 218 -10.68 1.87 10.53
CA LEU A 218 -9.89 0.66 10.36
C LEU A 218 -8.48 0.97 9.83
N ILE A 219 -8.34 1.88 8.85
CA ILE A 219 -7.02 2.35 8.39
C ILE A 219 -6.19 2.90 9.54
N LYS A 220 -6.78 3.70 10.44
CA LYS A 220 -6.07 4.23 11.62
C LYS A 220 -5.69 3.14 12.63
N ASP A 221 -6.57 2.16 12.82
CA ASP A 221 -6.33 1.04 13.74
C ASP A 221 -5.21 0.11 13.23
N LEU A 222 -5.07 0.00 11.90
CA LEU A 222 -4.04 -0.84 11.25
C LEU A 222 -2.68 -0.15 11.14
N ASP A 223 -2.65 1.17 11.06
CA ASP A 223 -1.47 2.03 11.08
C ASP A 223 -0.32 1.51 10.17
N ASP A 224 0.87 1.33 10.73
CA ASP A 224 2.09 0.90 10.02
C ASP A 224 2.04 -0.55 9.48
N SER A 225 0.96 -1.28 9.75
CA SER A 225 0.75 -2.61 9.17
C SER A 225 0.29 -2.57 7.71
N ILE A 226 -0.23 -1.43 7.22
CA ILE A 226 -0.66 -1.30 5.83
C ILE A 226 0.56 -1.13 4.93
N ALA A 227 0.94 -2.19 4.22
CA ALA A 227 2.03 -2.19 3.25
C ALA A 227 1.56 -1.75 1.85
N MET A 228 0.30 -1.98 1.52
CA MET A 228 -0.30 -1.64 0.23
C MET A 228 -1.77 -1.23 0.43
N PHE A 229 -2.22 -0.23 -0.32
CA PHE A 229 -3.60 0.23 -0.34
C PHE A 229 -4.18 0.07 -1.75
N TYR A 230 -5.24 -0.72 -1.86
CA TYR A 230 -6.02 -0.78 -3.09
C TYR A 230 -7.07 0.34 -3.10
N ALA A 231 -6.92 1.30 -3.97
CA ALA A 231 -7.97 2.27 -4.27
C ALA A 231 -9.03 1.58 -5.16
N TRP A 232 -9.86 0.77 -4.52
CA TRP A 232 -10.81 -0.14 -5.14
C TRP A 232 -12.07 -0.27 -4.28
N GLN A 233 -13.22 -0.02 -4.87
CA GLN A 233 -14.52 -0.11 -4.22
C GLN A 233 -15.36 -1.24 -4.78
N HIS A 234 -16.38 -1.66 -4.05
CA HIS A 234 -17.20 -2.81 -4.46
C HIS A 234 -17.93 -2.55 -5.79
N GLY A 235 -18.55 -1.37 -5.97
CA GLY A 235 -19.40 -1.06 -7.13
C GLY A 235 -20.55 -2.08 -7.25
N MET A 236 -20.64 -2.73 -8.42
CA MET A 236 -21.56 -3.84 -8.65
C MET A 236 -20.92 -5.22 -8.41
N GLY A 237 -19.67 -5.22 -7.92
CA GLY A 237 -18.88 -6.44 -7.74
C GLY A 237 -18.19 -6.92 -9.02
N CYS A 238 -17.43 -8.00 -8.90
CA CYS A 238 -16.60 -8.53 -9.98
C CYS A 238 -16.75 -10.06 -10.19
N MET A 239 -17.87 -10.64 -9.80
CA MET A 239 -18.10 -12.08 -9.89
C MET A 239 -18.95 -12.49 -11.10
N THR A 240 -19.66 -11.55 -11.70
CA THR A 240 -20.56 -11.77 -12.83
C THR A 240 -20.23 -10.78 -13.94
N LYS A 241 -20.30 -11.23 -15.20
CA LYS A 241 -20.14 -10.31 -16.34
C LYS A 241 -21.27 -9.30 -16.36
N LEU A 242 -20.90 -8.03 -16.38
CA LEU A 242 -21.79 -6.89 -16.41
C LEU A 242 -21.48 -6.01 -17.64
N PRO A 243 -22.40 -5.11 -18.05
CA PRO A 243 -22.07 -4.02 -18.95
C PRO A 243 -20.86 -3.22 -18.45
N LYS A 244 -20.04 -2.72 -19.37
CA LYS A 244 -18.76 -2.09 -19.03
C LYS A 244 -18.89 -0.93 -18.03
N GLU A 245 -19.89 -0.10 -18.19
CA GLU A 245 -20.18 1.02 -17.29
C GLU A 245 -20.49 0.58 -15.85
N GLN A 246 -21.05 -0.60 -15.66
CA GLN A 246 -21.31 -1.19 -14.34
C GLN A 246 -20.06 -1.85 -13.76
N GLU A 247 -19.25 -2.52 -14.57
CA GLU A 247 -17.95 -3.06 -14.14
C GLU A 247 -17.04 -1.93 -13.63
N LEU A 248 -17.03 -0.79 -14.32
CA LEU A 248 -16.22 0.37 -13.98
C LEU A 248 -16.63 1.07 -12.67
N LEU A 249 -17.81 0.78 -12.10
CA LEU A 249 -18.18 1.31 -10.77
C LEU A 249 -17.25 0.83 -9.65
N GLN A 250 -16.40 -0.14 -9.90
CA GLN A 250 -15.33 -0.54 -8.99
C GLN A 250 -14.20 0.51 -8.88
N MET A 251 -14.07 1.38 -9.88
CA MET A 251 -12.99 2.38 -9.95
C MET A 251 -13.28 3.59 -9.05
N PRO A 252 -12.28 4.17 -8.37
CA PRO A 252 -12.46 5.38 -7.56
C PRO A 252 -13.11 6.53 -8.34
N GLY A 253 -14.13 7.16 -7.74
CA GLY A 253 -14.87 8.27 -8.35
C GLY A 253 -15.87 7.87 -9.44
N ARG A 254 -16.17 6.58 -9.60
CA ARG A 254 -17.26 6.08 -10.43
C ARG A 254 -18.38 5.47 -9.61
N GLY A 255 -18.08 4.75 -8.54
CA GLY A 255 -19.06 4.22 -7.62
C GLY A 255 -19.35 5.18 -6.46
N GLU A 256 -20.04 4.68 -5.44
CA GLU A 256 -20.63 5.50 -4.37
C GLU A 256 -19.65 5.78 -3.21
N LEU A 257 -18.57 4.98 -3.05
CA LEU A 257 -17.64 5.15 -1.94
C LEU A 257 -16.91 6.49 -2.04
N ASP A 258 -17.06 7.34 -1.02
CA ASP A 258 -16.24 8.54 -0.86
C ASP A 258 -14.86 8.18 -0.32
N PHE A 259 -13.82 8.35 -1.15
CA PHE A 259 -12.44 8.09 -0.75
C PHE A 259 -11.85 9.18 0.16
N LYS A 260 -12.48 10.35 0.31
CA LYS A 260 -11.93 11.46 1.11
C LYS A 260 -11.64 11.08 2.56
N PRO A 261 -12.54 10.43 3.32
CA PRO A 261 -12.24 9.98 4.68
C PRO A 261 -11.11 8.94 4.75
N LEU A 262 -11.02 8.05 3.76
CA LEU A 262 -9.97 7.02 3.69
C LEU A 262 -8.60 7.67 3.45
N LEU A 263 -8.52 8.63 2.52
CA LEU A 263 -7.30 9.39 2.22
C LEU A 263 -6.85 10.24 3.42
N ALA A 264 -7.80 10.86 4.14
CA ALA A 264 -7.51 11.59 5.39
C ALA A 264 -6.94 10.65 6.47
N ALA A 265 -7.45 9.41 6.55
CA ALA A 265 -6.92 8.41 7.47
C ALA A 265 -5.51 7.97 7.06
N LEU A 266 -5.26 7.65 5.78
CA LEU A 266 -3.92 7.33 5.26
C LEU A 266 -2.92 8.45 5.53
N LYS A 267 -3.32 9.71 5.31
CA LYS A 267 -2.50 10.88 5.65
C LYS A 267 -2.20 10.94 7.15
N SER A 268 -3.19 10.69 8.02
CA SER A 268 -3.02 10.77 9.48
C SER A 268 -2.04 9.75 10.05
N ILE A 269 -1.87 8.61 9.39
CA ILE A 269 -0.89 7.56 9.75
C ILE A 269 0.45 7.72 9.00
N ASN A 270 0.64 8.79 8.24
CA ASN A 270 1.82 9.01 7.38
C ASN A 270 2.10 7.80 6.44
N TYR A 271 1.06 7.26 5.83
CA TYR A 271 1.17 6.13 4.92
C TYR A 271 2.19 6.38 3.81
N THR A 272 3.09 5.44 3.57
CA THR A 272 4.16 5.54 2.57
C THR A 272 4.24 4.35 1.61
N GLY A 273 3.31 3.39 1.77
CA GLY A 273 3.21 2.21 0.92
C GLY A 273 2.73 2.50 -0.50
N TRP A 274 2.58 1.45 -1.30
CA TRP A 274 2.02 1.56 -2.64
C TRP A 274 0.52 1.76 -2.62
N THR A 275 0.02 2.65 -3.45
CA THR A 275 -1.41 2.81 -3.77
C THR A 275 -1.68 2.30 -5.16
N GLU A 276 -2.50 1.29 -5.28
CA GLU A 276 -2.92 0.72 -6.54
C GLU A 276 -4.37 1.09 -6.86
N ILE A 277 -4.60 1.78 -7.96
CA ILE A 277 -5.93 2.00 -8.50
C ILE A 277 -6.33 0.72 -9.21
N PHE A 278 -7.45 0.11 -8.80
CA PHE A 278 -7.72 -1.26 -9.14
C PHE A 278 -9.17 -1.57 -9.49
N MET A 279 -9.38 -2.55 -10.33
CA MET A 279 -10.63 -3.29 -10.53
C MET A 279 -10.38 -4.64 -11.19
N HIS A 280 -11.33 -5.54 -11.03
CA HIS A 280 -11.35 -6.78 -11.79
C HIS A 280 -12.46 -6.78 -12.85
N PRO A 281 -12.13 -7.02 -14.13
CA PRO A 281 -13.11 -7.32 -15.17
C PRO A 281 -13.58 -8.78 -15.08
N VAL A 282 -14.65 -9.11 -15.77
CA VAL A 282 -15.13 -10.49 -15.95
C VAL A 282 -15.22 -10.79 -17.44
N PRO A 283 -14.64 -11.90 -17.93
CA PRO A 283 -13.81 -12.88 -17.23
C PRO A 283 -12.43 -12.29 -16.81
N ARG A 284 -11.69 -13.00 -15.99
CA ARG A 284 -10.29 -12.63 -15.67
C ARG A 284 -9.41 -12.77 -16.91
N GLY A 285 -8.32 -12.01 -16.96
CA GLY A 285 -7.35 -12.05 -18.07
C GLY A 285 -7.72 -11.20 -19.28
N ILE A 286 -8.88 -10.53 -19.29
CA ILE A 286 -9.18 -9.48 -20.27
C ILE A 286 -8.79 -8.11 -19.71
N PRO A 287 -8.47 -7.12 -20.55
CA PRO A 287 -8.24 -5.76 -20.08
C PRO A 287 -9.54 -5.09 -19.65
N ILE A 288 -9.44 -4.06 -18.79
CA ILE A 288 -10.62 -3.29 -18.33
C ILE A 288 -11.26 -2.46 -19.46
N HIS A 289 -10.50 -2.10 -20.48
CA HIS A 289 -10.92 -1.57 -21.76
C HIS A 289 -10.15 -2.29 -22.87
N GLU A 290 -10.69 -2.31 -24.09
CA GLU A 290 -10.06 -3.04 -25.20
C GLU A 290 -8.70 -2.46 -25.59
N GLU A 291 -8.61 -1.13 -25.67
CA GLU A 291 -7.39 -0.43 -26.02
C GLU A 291 -6.55 -0.09 -24.77
N THR A 292 -5.23 -0.30 -24.83
CA THR A 292 -4.30 0.01 -23.73
C THR A 292 -4.35 1.49 -23.32
N ALA A 293 -4.50 2.38 -24.27
CA ALA A 293 -4.62 3.81 -24.01
C ALA A 293 -5.90 4.16 -23.24
N GLU A 294 -7.00 3.45 -23.44
CA GLU A 294 -8.25 3.64 -22.69
C GLU A 294 -8.12 3.12 -21.25
N VAL A 295 -7.41 1.98 -21.03
CA VAL A 295 -7.06 1.53 -19.68
C VAL A 295 -6.29 2.61 -18.93
N THR A 296 -5.26 3.15 -19.57
CA THR A 296 -4.43 4.25 -19.05
C THR A 296 -5.26 5.50 -18.74
N ALA A 297 -6.17 5.87 -19.63
CA ALA A 297 -7.05 7.04 -19.44
C ALA A 297 -7.98 6.85 -18.24
N GLU A 298 -8.52 5.65 -18.04
CA GLU A 298 -9.39 5.34 -16.91
C GLU A 298 -8.64 5.35 -15.57
N ILE A 299 -7.43 4.77 -15.52
CA ILE A 299 -6.57 4.85 -14.34
C ILE A 299 -6.26 6.33 -14.01
N ASN A 300 -5.90 7.13 -15.02
CA ASN A 300 -5.62 8.55 -14.85
C ASN A 300 -6.84 9.36 -14.37
N ARG A 301 -8.04 9.00 -14.81
CA ARG A 301 -9.28 9.62 -14.34
C ARG A 301 -9.45 9.37 -12.83
N SER A 302 -9.28 8.12 -12.40
CA SER A 302 -9.36 7.76 -10.98
C SER A 302 -8.24 8.40 -10.15
N ARG A 303 -7.01 8.45 -10.68
CA ARG A 303 -5.90 9.14 -10.03
C ARG A 303 -6.20 10.60 -9.79
N LYS A 304 -6.67 11.32 -10.81
CA LYS A 304 -7.05 12.74 -10.69
C LYS A 304 -8.15 12.96 -9.65
N TYR A 305 -9.12 12.05 -9.57
CA TYR A 305 -10.14 12.10 -8.53
C TYR A 305 -9.51 12.02 -7.13
N LEU A 306 -8.63 11.05 -6.88
CA LEU A 306 -7.95 10.90 -5.59
C LEU A 306 -7.05 12.11 -5.26
N GLU A 307 -6.30 12.64 -6.23
CA GLU A 307 -5.43 13.81 -6.06
C GLU A 307 -6.22 15.08 -5.75
N ASN A 308 -7.39 15.27 -6.38
CA ASN A 308 -8.28 16.39 -6.06
C ASN A 308 -8.76 16.29 -4.61
N LEU A 309 -9.17 15.10 -4.14
CA LEU A 309 -9.55 14.90 -2.75
C LEU A 309 -8.40 15.18 -1.78
N LEU A 310 -7.17 14.79 -2.12
CA LEU A 310 -5.99 15.12 -1.30
C LEU A 310 -5.77 16.62 -1.18
N THR A 311 -5.98 17.37 -2.26
CA THR A 311 -5.88 18.84 -2.24
C THR A 311 -6.93 19.45 -1.29
N GLU A 312 -8.13 18.87 -1.20
CA GLU A 312 -9.19 19.31 -0.29
C GLU A 312 -8.92 18.97 1.18
N ILE A 313 -8.08 17.98 1.43
CA ILE A 313 -7.70 17.56 2.80
C ILE A 313 -6.55 18.44 3.33
N GLY A 314 -5.82 19.13 2.48
CA GLY A 314 -4.74 20.08 2.84
C GLY A 314 -3.40 19.42 3.05
#